data_ebab3900ff8cdd8aedde1b8bce48480b
#
_entry.id   ebab3900ff8cdd8aedde1b8bce48480b
#
_cell.length_a   1.000
_cell.length_b   1.000
_cell.length_c   1.000
_cell.angle_alpha   90.00
_cell.angle_beta   90.00
_cell.angle_gamma   90.00
#
_symmetry.space_group_name_H-M   'P 1'
#
loop_
_entity.id
_entity.type
_entity.pdbx_description
1 polymer ?
#
loop_
_entity_poly.entity_id
_entity_poly.type
_entity_poly.pdbx_seq_one_letter_code
_entity_poly.pdbx_strand_id
1 'polypeptide(L)'
;KYNFIDMATRIMLGEKVESLNKSVFDLDYVGVKASQFSFARLLKADPVLGVDMASTGEVGCIGENYYEAILKSMLSVGHRIPKKNILISSGPTRSKVELLNSTRMLIEKGYNIYSTAGTAKFFKENGIDTQILYWPDEDKEPNIMEYLHDRKIDLVINIPKNHTKRELDNGYKIR
;
A
#
# COMPACT_ATOMS: atom_id res chain seq x y z
N LYS A 1 -22.69 -4.76 19.92
CA LYS A 1 -22.23 -3.70 18.97
C LYS A 1 -23.05 -2.46 19.27
N TYR A 2 -22.39 -1.30 19.35
CA TYR A 2 -23.05 -0.02 19.62
C TYR A 2 -23.08 0.80 18.34
N ASN A 3 -24.24 1.42 18.08
CA ASN A 3 -24.38 2.37 16.98
C ASN A 3 -24.07 3.79 17.50
N PHE A 4 -22.84 4.22 17.36
CA PHE A 4 -22.41 5.54 17.85
C PHE A 4 -23.07 6.70 17.11
N ILE A 5 -23.48 6.50 15.86
CA ILE A 5 -24.19 7.55 15.08
C ILE A 5 -25.59 7.76 15.65
N ASP A 6 -26.32 6.68 15.93
CA ASP A 6 -27.64 6.77 16.58
C ASP A 6 -27.53 7.46 17.95
N MET A 7 -26.57 7.03 18.75
CA MET A 7 -26.33 7.63 20.07
C MET A 7 -25.99 9.12 19.98
N ALA A 8 -25.11 9.50 19.08
CA ALA A 8 -24.74 10.92 18.88
C ALA A 8 -25.94 11.74 18.40
N THR A 9 -26.74 11.21 17.47
CA THR A 9 -27.96 11.86 16.97
C THR A 9 -28.96 12.09 18.09
N ARG A 10 -29.19 11.08 18.93
CA ARG A 10 -30.12 11.20 20.08
C ARG A 10 -29.64 12.23 21.09
N ILE A 11 -28.32 12.28 21.40
CA ILE A 11 -27.74 13.32 22.26
C ILE A 11 -27.94 14.71 21.65
N MET A 12 -27.71 14.88 20.35
CA MET A 12 -27.95 16.17 19.66
C MET A 12 -29.39 16.60 19.67
N LEU A 13 -30.35 15.67 19.71
CA LEU A 13 -31.78 15.94 19.86
C LEU A 13 -32.19 16.18 21.32
N GLY A 14 -31.28 16.18 22.27
CA GLY A 14 -31.53 16.42 23.67
C GLY A 14 -31.98 15.20 24.48
N GLU A 15 -31.93 14.00 23.92
CA GLU A 15 -32.24 12.76 24.61
C GLU A 15 -31.12 12.35 25.56
N LYS A 16 -31.47 11.76 26.70
CA LYS A 16 -30.50 11.11 27.57
C LYS A 16 -30.13 9.74 27.01
N VAL A 17 -28.85 9.56 26.73
CA VAL A 17 -28.29 8.27 26.32
C VAL A 17 -27.47 7.71 27.50
N GLU A 18 -27.65 6.42 27.78
CA GLU A 18 -26.88 5.75 28.82
C GLU A 18 -25.39 5.71 28.46
N SER A 19 -24.54 5.93 29.48
CA SER A 19 -23.10 5.78 29.32
C SER A 19 -22.77 4.32 28.98
N LEU A 20 -21.90 4.12 27.98
CA LEU A 20 -21.49 2.78 27.58
C LEU A 20 -20.61 2.06 28.61
N ASN A 21 -20.06 2.77 29.60
CA ASN A 21 -19.09 2.27 30.57
C ASN A 21 -17.93 1.48 29.93
N LYS A 22 -17.61 1.79 28.68
CA LYS A 22 -16.53 1.21 27.88
C LYS A 22 -15.70 2.30 27.23
N SER A 23 -14.42 2.11 27.20
CA SER A 23 -13.49 2.92 26.41
C SER A 23 -13.36 2.36 25.00
N VAL A 24 -12.89 3.19 24.05
CA VAL A 24 -12.46 2.71 22.74
C VAL A 24 -11.31 1.70 22.82
N PHE A 25 -10.58 1.69 23.93
CA PHE A 25 -9.51 0.72 24.19
C PHE A 25 -10.04 -0.66 24.67
N ASP A 26 -11.31 -0.75 25.00
CA ASP A 26 -11.96 -2.00 25.42
C ASP A 26 -12.59 -2.75 24.23
N LEU A 27 -12.33 -2.28 23.00
CA LEU A 27 -12.85 -2.91 21.78
C LEU A 27 -12.00 -4.11 21.44
N ASP A 28 -12.64 -5.20 21.10
CA ASP A 28 -12.04 -6.48 20.70
C ASP A 28 -11.85 -6.58 19.16
N TYR A 29 -11.81 -5.44 18.47
CA TYR A 29 -11.58 -5.37 17.04
C TYR A 29 -10.69 -4.18 16.65
N VAL A 30 -10.11 -4.25 15.47
CA VAL A 30 -9.30 -3.19 14.88
C VAL A 30 -10.08 -2.52 13.74
N GLY A 31 -10.17 -1.20 13.79
CA GLY A 31 -10.72 -0.38 12.71
C GLY A 31 -9.59 0.23 11.87
N VAL A 32 -9.67 0.11 10.56
CA VAL A 32 -8.77 0.76 9.60
C VAL A 32 -9.58 1.58 8.62
N LYS A 33 -9.12 2.80 8.38
CA LYS A 33 -9.67 3.71 7.37
C LYS A 33 -8.66 3.84 6.23
N ALA A 34 -9.06 3.47 5.03
CA ALA A 34 -8.25 3.61 3.83
C ALA A 34 -8.83 4.69 2.92
N SER A 35 -7.97 5.57 2.44
CA SER A 35 -8.32 6.56 1.43
C SER A 35 -8.34 5.94 0.05
N GLN A 36 -9.28 6.37 -0.79
CA GLN A 36 -9.33 6.00 -2.20
C GLN A 36 -8.94 7.20 -3.07
N PHE A 37 -8.10 6.93 -4.06
CA PHE A 37 -7.64 7.92 -5.03
C PHE A 37 -8.07 7.49 -6.43
N SER A 38 -8.87 8.31 -7.09
CA SER A 38 -9.24 8.10 -8.49
C SER A 38 -8.35 8.96 -9.39
N PHE A 39 -7.21 8.43 -9.78
CA PHE A 39 -6.27 9.14 -10.66
C PHE A 39 -6.87 9.47 -12.04
N ALA A 40 -7.91 8.74 -12.48
CA ALA A 40 -8.67 9.08 -13.68
C ALA A 40 -9.43 10.43 -13.54
N ARG A 41 -9.79 10.80 -12.31
CA ARG A 41 -10.43 12.10 -12.00
C ARG A 41 -9.44 13.17 -11.59
N LEU A 42 -8.29 12.76 -11.08
CA LEU A 42 -7.23 13.63 -10.59
C LEU A 42 -6.04 13.60 -11.55
N LEU A 43 -6.27 14.01 -12.79
CA LEU A 43 -5.22 14.12 -13.81
C LEU A 43 -4.08 15.01 -13.28
N LYS A 44 -2.84 14.50 -13.33
CA LYS A 44 -1.62 15.15 -12.83
C LYS A 44 -1.57 15.35 -11.31
N ALA A 45 -2.40 14.65 -10.54
CA ALA A 45 -2.28 14.68 -9.09
C ALA A 45 -0.93 14.12 -8.66
N ASP A 46 -0.26 14.83 -7.75
CA ASP A 46 0.98 14.34 -7.14
C ASP A 46 0.67 13.10 -6.29
N PRO A 47 1.37 11.98 -6.51
CA PRO A 47 1.21 10.79 -5.69
C PRO A 47 1.76 10.94 -4.27
N VAL A 48 2.54 11.98 -4.03
CA VAL A 48 3.06 12.29 -2.69
C VAL A 48 1.96 12.98 -1.90
N LEU A 49 1.45 12.27 -0.89
CA LEU A 49 0.43 12.80 0.01
C LEU A 49 1.04 13.90 0.87
N GLY A 50 0.50 15.09 0.75
CA GLY A 50 0.82 16.26 1.57
C GLY A 50 -0.18 16.48 2.69
N VAL A 51 -0.24 17.72 3.15
CA VAL A 51 -1.17 18.14 4.21
C VAL A 51 -2.60 18.27 3.67
N ASP A 52 -2.76 18.40 2.36
CA ASP A 52 -4.06 18.58 1.72
C ASP A 52 -4.76 17.24 1.49
N MET A 53 -6.09 17.24 1.67
CA MET A 53 -6.93 16.09 1.35
C MET A 53 -7.07 15.98 -0.17
N ALA A 54 -6.36 15.01 -0.77
CA ALA A 54 -6.43 14.70 -2.20
C ALA A 54 -7.22 13.42 -2.50
N SER A 55 -7.84 12.79 -1.50
CA SER A 55 -8.62 11.57 -1.69
C SER A 55 -9.96 11.85 -2.34
N THR A 56 -10.45 10.90 -3.17
CA THR A 56 -11.77 10.95 -3.81
C THR A 56 -12.84 10.17 -3.05
N GLY A 57 -12.49 9.60 -1.94
CA GLY A 57 -13.35 8.81 -1.06
C GLY A 57 -12.54 8.05 -0.03
N GLU A 58 -13.22 7.33 0.84
CA GLU A 58 -12.59 6.56 1.91
C GLU A 58 -13.45 5.35 2.28
N VAL A 59 -12.81 4.32 2.80
CA VAL A 59 -13.43 3.08 3.27
C VAL A 59 -13.02 2.81 4.70
N GLY A 60 -14.00 2.48 5.56
CA GLY A 60 -13.75 1.97 6.90
C GLY A 60 -13.93 0.45 6.93
N CYS A 61 -12.94 -0.28 7.43
CA CYS A 61 -12.99 -1.72 7.59
C CYS A 61 -12.70 -2.13 9.02
N ILE A 62 -13.33 -3.21 9.46
CA ILE A 62 -13.13 -3.80 10.78
C ILE A 62 -12.57 -5.21 10.61
N GLY A 63 -11.57 -5.55 11.40
CA GLY A 63 -10.97 -6.88 11.49
C GLY A 63 -10.74 -7.32 12.92
N GLU A 64 -10.54 -8.60 13.13
CA GLU A 64 -10.19 -9.17 14.44
C GLU A 64 -8.76 -8.77 14.83
N ASN A 65 -7.91 -8.48 13.86
CA ASN A 65 -6.55 -8.00 14.05
C ASN A 65 -6.18 -6.96 12.99
N TYR A 66 -5.03 -6.31 13.18
CA TYR A 66 -4.51 -5.26 12.32
C TYR A 66 -4.32 -5.71 10.87
N TYR A 67 -3.76 -6.89 10.66
CA TYR A 67 -3.48 -7.39 9.30
C TYR A 67 -4.76 -7.69 8.52
N GLU A 68 -5.75 -8.25 9.18
CA GLU A 68 -7.06 -8.51 8.58
C GLU A 68 -7.77 -7.20 8.21
N ALA A 69 -7.78 -6.23 9.12
CA ALA A 69 -8.40 -4.93 8.89
C ALA A 69 -7.74 -4.18 7.73
N ILE A 70 -6.41 -4.20 7.65
CA ILE A 70 -5.65 -3.61 6.53
C ILE A 70 -5.96 -4.33 5.22
N LEU A 71 -5.90 -5.66 5.20
CA LEU A 71 -6.18 -6.42 3.97
C LEU A 71 -7.58 -6.14 3.45
N LYS A 72 -8.59 -6.16 4.33
CA LYS A 72 -9.98 -5.80 3.98
C LYS A 72 -10.06 -4.38 3.40
N SER A 73 -9.38 -3.42 4.01
CA SER A 73 -9.40 -2.03 3.54
C SER A 73 -8.73 -1.87 2.16
N MET A 74 -7.60 -2.53 1.94
CA MET A 74 -6.93 -2.55 0.64
C MET A 74 -7.81 -3.14 -0.46
N LEU A 75 -8.44 -4.30 -0.20
CA LEU A 75 -9.34 -4.94 -1.15
C LEU A 75 -10.56 -4.05 -1.46
N SER A 76 -11.08 -3.34 -0.47
CA SER A 76 -12.25 -2.45 -0.61
C SER A 76 -11.95 -1.21 -1.45
N VAL A 77 -10.71 -0.73 -1.49
CA VAL A 77 -10.30 0.38 -2.36
C VAL A 77 -9.73 -0.07 -3.72
N GLY A 78 -9.93 -1.34 -4.07
CA GLY A 78 -9.64 -1.87 -5.41
C GLY A 78 -8.31 -2.59 -5.56
N HIS A 79 -7.50 -2.72 -4.50
CA HIS A 79 -6.33 -3.59 -4.55
C HIS A 79 -6.75 -5.05 -4.73
N ARG A 80 -5.92 -5.80 -5.42
CA ARG A 80 -6.13 -7.24 -5.64
C ARG A 80 -4.99 -8.02 -5.01
N ILE A 81 -5.28 -9.22 -4.55
CA ILE A 81 -4.23 -10.15 -4.15
C ILE A 81 -3.43 -10.53 -5.40
N PRO A 82 -2.09 -10.35 -5.40
CA PRO A 82 -1.26 -10.70 -6.54
C PRO A 82 -1.38 -12.21 -6.84
N LYS A 83 -1.35 -12.57 -8.10
CA LYS A 83 -1.44 -13.98 -8.52
C LYS A 83 -0.10 -14.68 -8.41
N LYS A 84 0.96 -14.03 -8.91
CA LYS A 84 2.28 -14.66 -9.02
C LYS A 84 3.46 -13.69 -8.97
N ASN A 85 3.37 -12.52 -9.59
CA ASN A 85 4.52 -11.67 -9.87
C ASN A 85 4.43 -10.34 -9.11
N ILE A 86 5.43 -10.04 -8.30
CA ILE A 86 5.49 -8.85 -7.48
C ILE A 86 6.78 -8.08 -7.80
N LEU A 87 6.66 -6.80 -8.12
CA LEU A 87 7.79 -5.89 -8.27
C LEU A 87 8.02 -5.13 -6.97
N ILE A 88 9.24 -5.18 -6.44
CA ILE A 88 9.65 -4.44 -5.25
C ILE A 88 10.76 -3.46 -5.62
N SER A 89 10.50 -2.19 -5.40
CA SER A 89 11.47 -1.11 -5.49
C SER A 89 11.51 -0.34 -4.17
N SER A 90 12.66 -0.28 -3.53
CA SER A 90 12.83 0.47 -2.29
C SER A 90 14.12 1.27 -2.32
N GLY A 91 14.03 2.57 -2.11
CA GLY A 91 15.18 3.48 -2.06
C GLY A 91 15.90 3.44 -0.71
N PRO A 92 15.23 3.75 0.43
CA PRO A 92 15.88 3.84 1.73
C PRO A 92 16.35 2.46 2.25
N THR A 93 17.54 2.40 2.83
CA THR A 93 18.08 1.16 3.43
C THR A 93 17.18 0.63 4.54
N ARG A 94 16.64 1.50 5.39
CA ARG A 94 15.70 1.11 6.43
C ARG A 94 14.49 0.35 5.88
N SER A 95 13.86 0.89 4.84
CA SER A 95 12.70 0.25 4.21
C SER A 95 13.06 -1.08 3.55
N LYS A 96 14.27 -1.20 3.00
CA LYS A 96 14.77 -2.48 2.47
C LYS A 96 14.91 -3.53 3.56
N VAL A 97 15.44 -3.14 4.74
CA VAL A 97 15.56 -4.04 5.91
C VAL A 97 14.18 -4.51 6.37
N GLU A 98 13.22 -3.60 6.48
CA GLU A 98 11.83 -3.91 6.87
C GLU A 98 11.15 -4.88 5.90
N LEU A 99 11.53 -4.85 4.61
CA LEU A 99 10.97 -5.73 3.58
C LEU A 99 11.59 -7.14 3.54
N LEU A 100 12.73 -7.39 4.17
CA LEU A 100 13.45 -8.67 4.05
C LEU A 100 12.58 -9.88 4.43
N ASN A 101 11.97 -9.85 5.61
CA ASN A 101 11.15 -10.97 6.09
C ASN A 101 9.91 -11.18 5.22
N SER A 102 9.22 -10.09 4.85
CA SER A 102 8.05 -10.15 3.97
C SER A 102 8.42 -10.72 2.60
N THR A 103 9.57 -10.35 2.05
CA THR A 103 10.06 -10.86 0.77
C THR A 103 10.34 -12.35 0.83
N ARG A 104 10.99 -12.84 1.91
CA ARG A 104 11.21 -14.29 2.12
C ARG A 104 9.88 -15.06 2.18
N MET A 105 8.94 -14.56 2.99
CA MET A 105 7.61 -15.18 3.10
C MET A 105 6.87 -15.23 1.76
N LEU A 106 6.99 -14.20 0.93
CA LEU A 106 6.38 -14.19 -0.40
C LEU A 106 7.01 -15.22 -1.32
N ILE A 107 8.34 -15.36 -1.31
CA ILE A 107 9.05 -16.39 -2.08
C ILE A 107 8.66 -17.79 -1.61
N GLU A 108 8.61 -18.04 -0.30
CA GLU A 108 8.18 -19.31 0.28
C GLU A 108 6.74 -19.69 -0.12
N LYS A 109 5.89 -18.68 -0.33
CA LYS A 109 4.52 -18.86 -0.84
C LYS A 109 4.44 -19.03 -2.37
N GLY A 110 5.57 -19.04 -3.06
CA GLY A 110 5.66 -19.29 -4.50
C GLY A 110 5.50 -18.04 -5.39
N TYR A 111 5.59 -16.84 -4.82
CA TYR A 111 5.62 -15.63 -5.63
C TYR A 111 6.98 -15.41 -6.29
N ASN A 112 6.96 -14.94 -7.54
CA ASN A 112 8.15 -14.46 -8.22
C ASN A 112 8.39 -13.01 -7.83
N ILE A 113 9.58 -12.73 -7.34
CA ILE A 113 9.95 -11.37 -6.93
C ILE A 113 10.87 -10.74 -7.97
N TYR A 114 10.43 -9.62 -8.49
CA TYR A 114 11.21 -8.72 -9.32
C TYR A 114 11.66 -7.52 -8.49
N SER A 115 12.83 -6.98 -8.77
CA SER A 115 13.33 -5.82 -8.02
C SER A 115 14.14 -4.89 -8.93
N THR A 116 14.13 -3.60 -8.62
CA THR A 116 15.07 -2.65 -9.24
C THR A 116 16.51 -2.95 -8.80
N ALA A 117 17.49 -2.62 -9.64
CA ALA A 117 18.90 -3.00 -9.45
C ALA A 117 19.45 -2.74 -8.04
N GLY A 118 19.16 -1.57 -7.47
CA GLY A 118 19.61 -1.21 -6.11
C GLY A 118 18.91 -2.02 -5.00
N THR A 119 17.67 -2.42 -5.20
CA THR A 119 16.92 -3.28 -4.27
C THR A 119 17.38 -4.72 -4.40
N ALA A 120 17.55 -5.21 -5.63
CA ALA A 120 18.06 -6.57 -5.91
C ALA A 120 19.45 -6.81 -5.32
N LYS A 121 20.36 -5.82 -5.48
CA LYS A 121 21.69 -5.89 -4.87
C LYS A 121 21.62 -6.07 -3.36
N PHE A 122 20.80 -5.25 -2.68
CA PHE A 122 20.64 -5.34 -1.24
C PHE A 122 20.00 -6.68 -0.81
N PHE A 123 19.00 -7.15 -1.51
CA PHE A 123 18.38 -8.44 -1.25
C PHE A 123 19.35 -9.60 -1.41
N LYS A 124 20.18 -9.59 -2.46
CA LYS A 124 21.20 -10.60 -2.71
C LYS A 124 22.26 -10.64 -1.60
N GLU A 125 22.72 -9.48 -1.12
CA GLU A 125 23.63 -9.38 0.03
C GLU A 125 23.02 -9.95 1.34
N ASN A 126 21.69 -10.09 1.39
CA ASN A 126 20.95 -10.69 2.51
C ASN A 126 20.36 -12.08 2.20
N GLY A 127 20.90 -12.76 1.17
CA GLY A 127 20.53 -14.14 0.83
C GLY A 127 19.18 -14.29 0.14
N ILE A 128 18.68 -13.23 -0.52
CA ILE A 128 17.43 -13.26 -1.29
C ILE A 128 17.76 -12.94 -2.75
N ASP A 129 17.56 -13.93 -3.64
CA ASP A 129 17.71 -13.71 -5.07
C ASP A 129 16.37 -13.22 -5.67
N THR A 130 16.46 -12.16 -6.49
CA THR A 130 15.31 -11.58 -7.20
C THR A 130 15.68 -11.28 -8.64
N GLN A 131 14.70 -11.25 -9.53
CA GLN A 131 14.91 -10.89 -10.93
C GLN A 131 14.98 -9.37 -11.07
N ILE A 132 15.98 -8.88 -11.79
CA ILE A 132 16.18 -7.43 -11.95
C ILE A 132 15.31 -6.92 -13.08
N LEU A 133 14.56 -5.83 -12.81
CA LEU A 133 13.94 -4.97 -13.81
C LEU A 133 14.53 -3.57 -13.71
N TYR A 134 14.84 -2.99 -14.86
CA TYR A 134 15.44 -1.66 -14.93
C TYR A 134 14.37 -0.56 -15.03
N TRP A 135 14.68 0.62 -14.52
CA TRP A 135 13.81 1.77 -14.57
C TRP A 135 13.52 2.24 -16.00
N PRO A 136 12.38 2.93 -16.23
CA PRO A 136 12.00 3.41 -17.56
C PRO A 136 13.00 4.39 -18.20
N ASP A 137 13.82 5.05 -17.38
CA ASP A 137 14.82 6.01 -17.81
C ASP A 137 16.25 5.41 -17.90
N GLU A 138 16.38 4.11 -17.61
CA GLU A 138 17.61 3.36 -17.86
C GLU A 138 17.49 2.66 -19.22
N ASP A 139 18.43 2.88 -20.11
CA ASP A 139 18.49 2.21 -21.42
C ASP A 139 19.01 0.77 -21.27
N LYS A 140 18.22 -0.05 -20.56
CA LYS A 140 18.56 -1.43 -20.19
C LYS A 140 17.33 -2.34 -20.19
N GLU A 141 17.59 -3.61 -20.51
CA GLU A 141 16.59 -4.68 -20.49
C GLU A 141 16.90 -5.73 -19.39
N PRO A 142 15.88 -6.37 -18.83
CA PRO A 142 14.42 -6.16 -19.03
C PRO A 142 13.92 -4.89 -18.34
N ASN A 143 13.04 -4.15 -19.01
CA ASN A 143 12.52 -2.86 -18.56
C ASN A 143 11.18 -3.00 -17.80
N ILE A 144 10.98 -2.21 -16.76
CA ILE A 144 9.76 -2.20 -15.95
C ILE A 144 8.52 -1.89 -16.81
N MET A 145 8.61 -0.93 -17.75
CA MET A 145 7.46 -0.51 -18.55
C MET A 145 6.94 -1.62 -19.46
N GLU A 146 7.84 -2.41 -20.04
CA GLU A 146 7.47 -3.58 -20.84
C GLU A 146 6.67 -4.58 -20.00
N TYR A 147 7.18 -4.91 -18.79
CA TYR A 147 6.52 -5.84 -17.90
C TYR A 147 5.16 -5.36 -17.38
N LEU A 148 5.01 -4.05 -17.16
CA LEU A 148 3.73 -3.46 -16.77
C LEU A 148 2.75 -3.42 -17.95
N HIS A 149 3.19 -3.02 -19.13
CA HIS A 149 2.36 -2.98 -20.34
C HIS A 149 1.84 -4.37 -20.71
N ASP A 150 2.69 -5.37 -20.63
CA ASP A 150 2.34 -6.78 -20.88
C ASP A 150 1.55 -7.42 -19.72
N ARG A 151 1.25 -6.66 -18.68
CA ARG A 151 0.54 -7.13 -17.46
C ARG A 151 1.21 -8.35 -16.83
N LYS A 152 2.54 -8.41 -16.88
CA LYS A 152 3.34 -9.47 -16.27
C LYS A 152 3.50 -9.26 -14.76
N ILE A 153 3.25 -8.07 -14.23
CA ILE A 153 3.34 -7.75 -12.79
C ILE A 153 1.93 -7.61 -12.21
N ASP A 154 1.66 -8.30 -11.10
CA ASP A 154 0.37 -8.28 -10.41
C ASP A 154 0.32 -7.22 -9.30
N LEU A 155 1.46 -6.92 -8.68
CA LEU A 155 1.58 -5.94 -7.60
C LEU A 155 2.91 -5.21 -7.69
N VAL A 156 2.86 -3.90 -7.51
CA VAL A 156 4.06 -3.05 -7.40
C VAL A 156 4.13 -2.48 -5.98
N ILE A 157 5.27 -2.69 -5.31
CA ILE A 157 5.63 -2.03 -4.05
C ILE A 157 6.76 -1.06 -4.38
N ASN A 158 6.45 0.23 -4.40
CA ASN A 158 7.43 1.26 -4.71
C ASN A 158 7.57 2.25 -3.54
N ILE A 159 8.76 2.27 -2.94
CA ILE A 159 9.13 3.20 -1.87
C ILE A 159 10.25 4.11 -2.42
N PRO A 160 9.93 5.35 -2.79
CA PRO A 160 10.91 6.25 -3.40
C PRO A 160 12.06 6.58 -2.43
N LYS A 161 13.25 6.79 -2.98
CA LYS A 161 14.44 7.15 -2.19
C LYS A 161 14.34 8.57 -1.65
N ASN A 162 13.81 9.48 -2.45
CA ASN A 162 13.68 10.90 -2.17
C ASN A 162 12.59 11.50 -3.07
N HIS A 163 12.39 12.82 -2.98
CA HIS A 163 11.40 13.54 -3.78
C HIS A 163 12.03 14.27 -4.98
N THR A 164 13.11 13.73 -5.56
CA THR A 164 13.67 14.30 -6.79
C THR A 164 12.70 14.10 -7.95
N LYS A 165 12.76 15.01 -8.92
CA LYS A 165 11.93 14.95 -10.13
C LYS A 165 12.01 13.57 -10.81
N ARG A 166 13.22 12.99 -10.91
CA ARG A 166 13.45 11.65 -11.49
C ARG A 166 12.66 10.56 -10.75
N GLU A 167 12.72 10.52 -9.43
CA GLU A 167 11.99 9.53 -8.60
C GLU A 167 10.47 9.71 -8.73
N LEU A 168 9.99 10.95 -8.77
CA LEU A 168 8.58 11.26 -8.94
C LEU A 168 8.09 10.88 -10.35
N ASP A 169 8.84 11.21 -11.40
CA ASP A 169 8.50 10.88 -12.79
C ASP A 169 8.46 9.36 -13.00
N ASN A 170 9.43 8.62 -12.47
CA ASN A 170 9.45 7.16 -12.51
C ASN A 170 8.29 6.56 -11.71
N GLY A 171 8.04 7.05 -10.51
CA GLY A 171 6.89 6.64 -9.71
C GLY A 171 5.55 6.91 -10.41
N TYR A 172 5.43 8.01 -11.11
CA TYR A 172 4.24 8.34 -11.91
C TYR A 172 4.04 7.40 -13.09
N LYS A 173 5.13 7.06 -13.81
CA LYS A 173 5.07 6.17 -14.98
C LYS A 173 4.65 4.75 -14.64
N ILE A 174 5.07 4.24 -13.49
CA ILE A 174 4.76 2.85 -13.07
C ILE A 174 3.42 2.70 -12.35
N ARG A 175 2.71 3.78 -12.09
CA ARG A 175 1.37 3.81 -11.49
C ARG A 175 0.31 3.72 -12.55
#